data_c1fc235b01220a5964fabe42e9b6b2e0
#
_entry.id   c1fc235b01220a5964fabe42e9b6b2e0
#
_cell.length_a   1.000
_cell.length_b   1.000
_cell.length_c   1.000
_cell.angle_alpha   90.00
_cell.angle_beta   90.00
_cell.angle_gamma   90.00
#
_symmetry.space_group_name_H-M   'P 1'
#
loop_
_entity.id
_entity.type
_entity.pdbx_description
1 polymer ?
#
loop_
_entity_poly.entity_id
_entity_poly.type
_entity_poly.pdbx_seq_one_letter_code
_entity_poly.pdbx_strand_id
1 'polypeptide(L)'
;MTPEDGTGHSIAKETVAVVRVRRIDLKVLGMDGTRVNTGVNNGVFRLVELELGVPVQHVICLLHLNELPLCHLFCNIDGVTSRPDSFKGRIGKEVSGEVWKEDIVSYPTVKGKLPLISEERLKETSWD
;
A
#
# COMPACT_ATOMS: atom_id res chain seq x y z
N MET A 1 -9.13 14.77 -6.73
CA MET A 1 -8.02 14.97 -7.70
C MET A 1 -7.44 13.62 -7.98
N THR A 2 -7.21 13.30 -9.24
CA THR A 2 -6.66 12.02 -9.68
C THR A 2 -5.39 12.34 -10.45
N PRO A 3 -4.25 11.65 -10.21
CA PRO A 3 -3.04 11.90 -10.96
C PRO A 3 -3.26 11.63 -12.47
N GLU A 4 -2.59 12.39 -13.31
CA GLU A 4 -2.68 12.27 -14.77
C GLU A 4 -2.15 10.91 -15.27
N ASP A 5 -1.16 10.38 -14.53
CA ASP A 5 -0.56 9.07 -14.78
C ASP A 5 -0.06 8.44 -13.47
N GLY A 6 0.47 7.21 -13.55
CA GLY A 6 1.02 6.47 -12.40
C GLY A 6 2.48 6.80 -12.07
N THR A 7 3.04 7.89 -12.57
CA THR A 7 4.42 8.27 -12.26
C THR A 7 4.55 8.88 -10.86
N GLY A 8 5.72 8.73 -10.24
CA GLY A 8 6.00 9.35 -8.94
C GLY A 8 5.82 10.87 -8.95
N HIS A 9 6.14 11.52 -10.06
CA HIS A 9 5.97 12.97 -10.24
C HIS A 9 4.50 13.40 -10.23
N SER A 10 3.66 12.72 -10.97
CA SER A 10 2.23 13.03 -11.06
C SER A 10 1.54 12.80 -9.70
N ILE A 11 1.85 11.70 -9.04
CA ILE A 11 1.30 11.38 -7.71
C ILE A 11 1.78 12.40 -6.66
N ALA A 12 3.06 12.75 -6.65
CA ALA A 12 3.61 13.72 -5.71
C ALA A 12 2.99 15.11 -5.89
N LYS A 13 2.84 15.57 -7.13
CA LYS A 13 2.19 16.85 -7.48
C LYS A 13 0.78 16.93 -6.91
N GLU A 14 -0.03 15.89 -7.13
CA GLU A 14 -1.40 15.84 -6.61
C GLU A 14 -1.43 15.77 -5.07
N THR A 15 -0.53 14.98 -4.47
CA THR A 15 -0.42 14.90 -3.01
C THR A 15 -0.12 16.27 -2.40
N VAL A 16 0.88 16.98 -2.93
CA VAL A 16 1.25 18.32 -2.47
C VAL A 16 0.13 19.33 -2.69
N ALA A 17 -0.58 19.25 -3.82
CA ALA A 17 -1.73 20.13 -4.09
C ALA A 17 -2.81 19.96 -3.02
N VAL A 18 -3.15 18.71 -2.66
CA VAL A 18 -4.13 18.43 -1.59
C VAL A 18 -3.64 18.96 -0.23
N VAL A 19 -2.38 18.74 0.11
CA VAL A 19 -1.76 19.20 1.37
C VAL A 19 -1.86 20.72 1.48
N ARG A 20 -1.51 21.45 0.41
CA ARG A 20 -1.56 22.92 0.36
C ARG A 20 -2.98 23.45 0.43
N VAL A 21 -3.90 22.92 -0.37
CA VAL A 21 -5.30 23.36 -0.42
C VAL A 21 -5.99 23.15 0.93
N ARG A 22 -5.73 22.01 1.57
CA ARG A 22 -6.33 21.68 2.87
C ARG A 22 -5.56 22.22 4.07
N ARG A 23 -4.43 22.90 3.84
CA ARG A 23 -3.53 23.42 4.89
C ARG A 23 -3.13 22.34 5.92
N ILE A 24 -2.82 21.13 5.41
CA ILE A 24 -2.40 20.00 6.26
C ILE A 24 -0.95 20.22 6.69
N ASP A 25 -0.67 20.12 7.98
CA ASP A 25 0.68 19.98 8.50
C ASP A 25 1.11 18.51 8.37
N LEU A 26 1.67 18.15 7.22
CA LEU A 26 2.01 16.78 6.87
C LEU A 26 3.25 16.33 7.65
N LYS A 27 3.07 15.43 8.61
CA LYS A 27 4.16 14.81 9.39
C LYS A 27 4.44 13.39 8.95
N VAL A 28 3.42 12.67 8.51
CA VAL A 28 3.50 11.24 8.17
C VAL A 28 2.83 11.02 6.82
N LEU A 29 3.49 10.25 5.97
CA LEU A 29 2.97 9.83 4.68
C LEU A 29 3.08 8.30 4.58
N GLY A 30 1.94 7.62 4.37
CA GLY A 30 1.84 6.18 4.22
C GLY A 30 1.59 5.79 2.77
N MET A 31 2.39 4.84 2.25
CA MET A 31 2.25 4.29 0.91
C MET A 31 2.73 2.84 0.87
N ASP A 32 2.53 2.16 -0.23
CA ASP A 32 3.15 0.86 -0.45
C ASP A 32 4.66 0.98 -0.74
N GLY A 33 5.37 -0.15 -0.71
CA GLY A 33 6.82 -0.21 -0.90
C GLY A 33 7.26 -0.22 -2.36
N THR A 34 6.40 0.13 -3.31
CA THR A 34 6.77 0.13 -4.73
C THR A 34 7.87 1.15 -5.05
N ARG A 35 8.60 0.90 -6.13
CA ARG A 35 9.66 1.81 -6.60
C ARG A 35 9.16 3.20 -6.97
N VAL A 36 7.90 3.30 -7.38
CA VAL A 36 7.25 4.58 -7.67
C VAL A 36 7.18 5.43 -6.41
N ASN A 37 6.91 4.82 -5.27
CA ASN A 37 6.78 5.52 -3.99
C ASN A 37 8.12 5.72 -3.27
N THR A 38 9.00 4.71 -3.28
CA THR A 38 10.22 4.66 -2.45
C THR A 38 11.52 4.97 -3.21
N GLY A 39 11.45 5.23 -4.50
CA GLY A 39 12.62 5.51 -5.33
C GLY A 39 13.41 6.73 -4.83
N VAL A 40 14.75 6.58 -4.69
CA VAL A 40 15.62 7.58 -4.06
C VAL A 40 15.60 8.94 -4.76
N ASN A 41 15.49 8.96 -6.10
CA ASN A 41 15.53 10.20 -6.86
C ASN A 41 14.14 10.72 -7.24
N ASN A 42 13.25 9.82 -7.69
CA ASN A 42 11.96 10.18 -8.27
C ASN A 42 10.79 9.47 -7.58
N GLY A 43 10.99 8.94 -6.37
CA GLY A 43 9.92 8.36 -5.57
C GLY A 43 9.01 9.44 -5.00
N VAL A 44 7.73 9.11 -4.82
CA VAL A 44 6.71 10.04 -4.30
C VAL A 44 7.14 10.64 -2.97
N PHE A 45 7.64 9.85 -2.03
CA PHE A 45 8.13 10.37 -0.74
C PHE A 45 9.16 11.47 -0.92
N ARG A 46 10.19 11.18 -1.74
CA ARG A 46 11.27 12.14 -1.99
C ARG A 46 10.79 13.42 -2.66
N LEU A 47 9.93 13.31 -3.64
CA LEU A 47 9.39 14.45 -4.37
C LEU A 47 8.49 15.32 -3.49
N VAL A 48 7.66 14.69 -2.63
CA VAL A 48 6.81 15.41 -1.66
C VAL A 48 7.66 16.18 -0.66
N GLU A 49 8.72 15.58 -0.10
CA GLU A 49 9.63 16.26 0.81
C GLU A 49 10.34 17.46 0.17
N LEU A 50 10.82 17.29 -1.07
CA LEU A 50 11.47 18.36 -1.82
C LEU A 50 10.51 19.52 -2.09
N GLU A 51 9.28 19.25 -2.45
CA GLU A 51 8.28 20.24 -2.82
C GLU A 51 7.71 20.98 -1.59
N LEU A 52 7.60 20.29 -0.46
CA LEU A 52 7.17 20.89 0.82
C LEU A 52 8.30 21.56 1.58
N GLY A 53 9.55 21.21 1.28
CA GLY A 53 10.74 21.72 1.98
C GLY A 53 10.88 21.21 3.42
N VAL A 54 10.19 20.14 3.78
CA VAL A 54 10.21 19.54 5.11
C VAL A 54 10.31 18.02 5.04
N PRO A 55 11.02 17.37 5.97
CA PRO A 55 11.05 15.92 6.04
C PRO A 55 9.69 15.38 6.49
N VAL A 56 9.33 14.21 5.98
CA VAL A 56 8.10 13.50 6.29
C VAL A 56 8.42 12.09 6.76
N GLN A 57 7.80 11.62 7.85
CA GLN A 57 7.93 10.25 8.30
C GLN A 57 7.30 9.30 7.27
N HIS A 58 8.10 8.36 6.75
CA HIS A 58 7.63 7.36 5.79
C HIS A 58 7.03 6.16 6.51
N VAL A 59 5.83 5.76 6.14
CA VAL A 59 5.19 4.52 6.60
C VAL A 59 4.95 3.63 5.39
N ILE A 60 5.60 2.49 5.36
CA ILE A 60 5.43 1.50 4.30
C ILE A 60 4.35 0.49 4.68
N CYS A 61 3.44 0.24 3.76
CA CYS A 61 2.35 -0.72 3.94
C CYS A 61 2.89 -2.13 4.24
N LEU A 62 2.53 -2.68 5.40
CA LEU A 62 2.94 -4.02 5.82
C LEU A 62 2.39 -5.12 4.90
N LEU A 63 1.21 -4.91 4.31
CA LEU A 63 0.64 -5.86 3.34
C LEU A 63 1.58 -6.06 2.15
N HIS A 64 2.10 -4.98 1.59
CA HIS A 64 3.05 -5.04 0.50
C HIS A 64 4.34 -5.78 0.88
N LEU A 65 4.87 -5.53 2.09
CA LEU A 65 6.06 -6.23 2.59
C LEU A 65 5.81 -7.74 2.79
N ASN A 66 4.62 -8.11 3.24
CA ASN A 66 4.25 -9.52 3.41
C ASN A 66 3.97 -10.22 2.08
N GLU A 67 3.52 -9.50 1.08
CA GLU A 67 3.21 -10.03 -0.25
C GLU A 67 4.47 -10.38 -1.06
N LEU A 68 5.56 -9.64 -0.88
CA LEU A 68 6.81 -9.87 -1.62
C LEU A 68 7.40 -11.28 -1.44
N PRO A 69 7.55 -11.82 -0.22
CA PRO A 69 8.03 -13.20 -0.04
C PRO A 69 7.11 -14.23 -0.69
N LEU A 70 5.79 -14.03 -0.60
CA LEU A 70 4.80 -14.90 -1.22
C LEU A 70 4.91 -14.85 -2.74
N CYS A 71 5.05 -13.67 -3.32
CA CYS A 71 5.25 -13.48 -4.74
C CYS A 71 6.53 -14.18 -5.24
N HIS A 72 7.64 -14.06 -4.49
CA HIS A 72 8.88 -14.78 -4.78
C HIS A 72 8.71 -16.30 -4.71
N LEU A 73 7.99 -16.80 -3.70
CA LEU A 73 7.69 -18.22 -3.57
C LEU A 73 6.90 -18.72 -4.78
N PHE A 74 5.84 -18.03 -5.17
CA PHE A 74 5.05 -18.37 -6.35
C PHE A 74 5.89 -18.36 -7.63
N CYS A 75 6.72 -17.34 -7.84
CA CYS A 75 7.60 -17.29 -8.99
C CYS A 75 8.58 -18.47 -9.05
N ASN A 76 9.05 -18.97 -7.91
CA ASN A 76 9.93 -20.13 -7.86
C ASN A 76 9.20 -21.46 -8.10
N ILE A 77 7.96 -21.61 -7.65
CA ILE A 77 7.19 -22.85 -7.77
C ILE A 77 6.47 -22.94 -9.12
N ASP A 78 5.87 -21.82 -9.56
CA ASP A 78 4.95 -21.78 -10.70
C ASP A 78 5.51 -21.04 -11.93
N GLY A 79 6.71 -20.49 -11.82
CA GLY A 79 7.37 -19.72 -12.88
C GLY A 79 7.00 -18.25 -12.90
N VAL A 80 7.60 -17.51 -13.83
CA VAL A 80 7.45 -16.04 -13.92
C VAL A 80 6.02 -15.67 -14.27
N THR A 81 5.38 -14.92 -13.38
CA THR A 81 4.07 -14.31 -13.62
C THR A 81 4.23 -12.93 -14.24
N SER A 82 3.48 -12.62 -15.28
CA SER A 82 3.50 -11.31 -15.93
C SER A 82 2.41 -10.37 -15.40
N ARG A 83 2.31 -10.22 -14.04
CA ARG A 83 1.33 -9.39 -13.30
C ARG A 83 -0.04 -10.05 -13.06
N PRO A 84 -0.93 -9.41 -12.25
CA PRO A 84 -2.12 -10.05 -11.69
C PRO A 84 -3.09 -10.65 -12.72
N ASP A 85 -3.00 -10.22 -13.98
CA ASP A 85 -3.91 -10.68 -15.03
C ASP A 85 -3.43 -11.95 -15.78
N SER A 86 -2.25 -12.50 -15.46
CA SER A 86 -1.74 -13.67 -16.18
C SER A 86 -0.91 -14.60 -15.30
N PHE A 87 -1.60 -15.46 -14.62
CA PHE A 87 -1.01 -16.64 -14.00
C PHE A 87 -0.74 -17.67 -15.09
N LYS A 88 0.53 -17.92 -15.40
CA LYS A 88 0.93 -18.80 -16.52
C LYS A 88 1.26 -20.21 -16.09
N GLY A 89 1.61 -20.41 -14.84
CA GLY A 89 1.98 -21.69 -14.29
C GLY A 89 0.78 -22.56 -13.93
N ARG A 90 1.05 -23.76 -13.43
CA ARG A 90 0.04 -24.74 -13.07
C ARG A 90 -0.86 -24.25 -11.94
N ILE A 91 -0.25 -23.74 -10.84
CA ILE A 91 -0.98 -23.22 -9.68
C ILE A 91 -1.79 -22.00 -10.09
N GLY A 92 -1.19 -21.07 -10.84
CA GLY A 92 -1.85 -19.88 -11.30
C GLY A 92 -3.06 -20.16 -12.18
N LYS A 93 -2.99 -21.18 -13.05
CA LYS A 93 -4.14 -21.60 -13.88
C LYS A 93 -5.26 -22.21 -13.05
N GLU A 94 -4.92 -23.01 -12.04
CA GLU A 94 -5.91 -23.57 -11.13
C GLU A 94 -6.59 -22.47 -10.30
N VAL A 95 -5.82 -21.50 -9.77
CA VAL A 95 -6.34 -20.36 -8.99
C VAL A 95 -7.19 -19.40 -9.86
N SER A 96 -6.83 -19.20 -11.12
CA SER A 96 -7.61 -18.35 -12.04
C SER A 96 -8.82 -19.05 -12.67
N GLY A 97 -8.96 -20.37 -12.49
CA GLY A 97 -10.09 -21.16 -12.95
C GLY A 97 -11.39 -20.81 -12.20
N GLU A 98 -12.53 -21.20 -12.78
CA GLU A 98 -13.86 -20.91 -12.23
C GLU A 98 -14.13 -21.54 -10.85
N VAL A 99 -13.33 -22.51 -10.44
CA VAL A 99 -13.49 -23.26 -9.18
C VAL A 99 -13.50 -22.36 -7.95
N TRP A 100 -12.82 -21.23 -7.99
CA TRP A 100 -12.73 -20.29 -6.84
C TRP A 100 -13.85 -19.25 -6.79
N LYS A 101 -14.66 -19.16 -7.81
CA LYS A 101 -15.78 -18.20 -7.83
C LYS A 101 -16.99 -18.67 -7.02
N GLU A 102 -17.11 -19.98 -6.81
CA GLU A 102 -18.24 -20.57 -6.11
C GLU A 102 -18.07 -20.62 -4.58
N ASP A 103 -16.83 -20.56 -4.08
CA ASP A 103 -16.50 -20.70 -2.66
C ASP A 103 -16.08 -19.39 -1.97
N ILE A 104 -16.50 -18.24 -2.45
CA ILE A 104 -16.34 -16.99 -1.69
C ILE A 104 -17.31 -17.06 -0.50
N VAL A 105 -16.80 -17.61 0.60
CA VAL A 105 -17.53 -17.59 1.88
C VAL A 105 -17.74 -16.15 2.29
N SER A 106 -18.96 -15.68 2.14
CA SER A 106 -19.36 -14.38 2.68
C SER A 106 -19.31 -14.47 4.21
N TYR A 107 -18.31 -13.86 4.82
CA TYR A 107 -18.26 -13.76 6.27
C TYR A 107 -19.36 -12.81 6.75
N PRO A 108 -20.22 -13.23 7.69
CA PRO A 108 -21.22 -12.33 8.25
C PRO A 108 -20.50 -11.17 8.94
N THR A 109 -21.04 -9.98 8.78
CA THR A 109 -20.54 -8.78 9.45
C THR A 109 -20.43 -9.06 10.94
N VAL A 110 -19.25 -8.85 11.52
CA VAL A 110 -19.03 -9.02 12.95
C VAL A 110 -19.94 -8.03 13.68
N LYS A 111 -21.02 -8.55 14.29
CA LYS A 111 -21.93 -7.77 15.12
C LYS A 111 -21.27 -7.62 16.49
N GLY A 112 -20.59 -6.53 16.71
CA GLY A 112 -20.00 -6.21 18.00
C GLY A 112 -19.53 -4.76 18.03
N LYS A 113 -19.58 -4.13 19.20
CA LYS A 113 -18.89 -2.87 19.43
C LYS A 113 -17.41 -3.19 19.63
N LEU A 114 -16.53 -2.56 18.86
CA LEU A 114 -15.10 -2.60 19.15
C LEU A 114 -14.90 -2.15 20.61
N PRO A 115 -14.08 -2.87 21.38
CA PRO A 115 -13.76 -2.42 22.73
C PRO A 115 -13.15 -1.02 22.66
N LEU A 116 -13.66 -0.11 23.48
CA LEU A 116 -13.08 1.21 23.63
C LEU A 116 -11.64 1.03 24.13
N ILE A 117 -10.69 1.46 23.33
CA ILE A 117 -9.29 1.51 23.75
C ILE A 117 -9.21 2.64 24.78
N SER A 118 -8.82 2.31 26.02
CA SER A 118 -8.62 3.32 27.06
C SER A 118 -7.46 4.24 26.69
N GLU A 119 -7.55 5.51 27.10
CA GLU A 119 -6.47 6.48 26.87
C GLU A 119 -5.12 6.05 27.46
N GLU A 120 -5.15 5.25 28.54
CA GLU A 120 -3.95 4.65 29.14
C GLU A 120 -3.25 3.70 28.17
N ARG A 121 -3.99 2.87 27.44
CA ARG A 121 -3.44 1.94 26.45
C ARG A 121 -2.90 2.64 25.20
N LEU A 122 -3.44 3.81 24.86
CA LEU A 122 -2.90 4.65 23.78
C LEU A 122 -1.57 5.29 24.17
N LYS A 123 -1.37 5.59 25.46
CA LYS A 123 -0.10 6.14 25.98
C LYS A 123 1.01 5.09 26.02
N GLU A 124 0.68 3.82 26.27
CA GLU A 124 1.65 2.71 26.26
C GLU A 124 2.18 2.38 24.84
N THR A 125 1.49 2.82 23.79
CA THR A 125 1.90 2.62 22.38
C THR A 125 2.56 3.85 21.76
N SER A 126 2.71 4.96 22.49
CA SER A 126 3.51 6.09 22.04
C SER A 126 4.99 5.75 22.23
N TRP A 127 5.69 5.55 21.15
CA TRP A 127 7.15 5.43 21.13
C TRP A 127 7.73 6.82 21.37
N ASP A 128 8.37 7.02 22.53
CA ASP A 128 9.21 8.18 22.81
C ASP A 128 10.48 8.16 21.93
#